data_308d5390d463215c5da0087b76a15850
#
_entry.id   308d5390d463215c5da0087b76a15850
#
_cell.length_a   1.000
_cell.length_b   1.000
_cell.length_c   1.000
_cell.angle_alpha   90.00
_cell.angle_beta   90.00
_cell.angle_gamma   90.00
#
_symmetry.space_group_name_H-M   'P 1'
#
loop_
_entity.id
_entity.type
_entity.pdbx_description
1 polymer ?
#
loop_
_entity_poly.entity_id
_entity_poly.type
_entity_poly.pdbx_seq_one_letter_code
_entity_poly.pdbx_strand_id
1 'polypeptide(L)'
;PIPPPAKSLAVEAADYINVHLFDPLSVQTIAADLYVSVSQLNRQFKKATGFSPWDYIVGKRLVSARSLIRGGVPATHAYLQCGFNDYSAFYRLYLKRFGISPKADQADSER
;
A
#
# COMPACT_ATOMS: atom_id res chain seq x y z
N PRO A 1 6.38 37.64 -3.91
CA PRO A 1 6.85 36.30 -3.58
C PRO A 1 6.43 35.31 -4.66
N ILE A 2 7.31 34.41 -4.97
CA ILE A 2 7.05 33.35 -5.93
C ILE A 2 6.23 32.27 -5.23
N PRO A 3 5.05 31.89 -5.73
CA PRO A 3 4.30 30.81 -5.11
C PRO A 3 5.08 29.48 -5.19
N PRO A 4 4.94 28.59 -4.20
CA PRO A 4 5.61 27.29 -4.28
C PRO A 4 5.11 26.53 -5.51
N PRO A 5 5.96 25.67 -6.11
CA PRO A 5 5.54 24.88 -7.25
C PRO A 5 4.38 23.96 -6.84
N ALA A 6 3.44 23.75 -7.77
CA ALA A 6 2.35 22.81 -7.55
C ALA A 6 2.92 21.41 -7.34
N LYS A 7 2.28 20.61 -6.47
CA LYS A 7 2.66 19.20 -6.28
C LYS A 7 2.46 18.45 -7.60
N SER A 8 3.39 17.54 -7.88
CA SER A 8 3.22 16.63 -9.00
C SER A 8 2.05 15.68 -8.75
N LEU A 9 1.49 15.12 -9.81
CA LEU A 9 0.43 14.13 -9.69
C LEU A 9 0.87 12.93 -8.85
N ALA A 10 2.12 12.50 -9.00
CA ALA A 10 2.66 11.38 -8.22
C ALA A 10 2.66 11.69 -6.72
N VAL A 11 3.05 12.90 -6.33
CA VAL A 11 3.04 13.32 -4.91
C VAL A 11 1.62 13.41 -4.39
N GLU A 12 0.69 14.01 -5.16
CA GLU A 12 -0.71 14.08 -4.78
C GLU A 12 -1.32 12.68 -4.59
N ALA A 13 -1.01 11.76 -5.49
CA ALA A 13 -1.50 10.39 -5.41
C ALA A 13 -0.91 9.66 -4.20
N ALA A 14 0.38 9.81 -3.94
CA ALA A 14 1.01 9.21 -2.77
C ALA A 14 0.41 9.74 -1.46
N ASP A 15 0.18 11.05 -1.37
CA ASP A 15 -0.46 11.66 -0.21
C ASP A 15 -1.87 11.12 0.00
N TYR A 16 -2.65 11.03 -1.09
CA TYR A 16 -4.00 10.47 -1.06
C TYR A 16 -3.97 9.02 -0.56
N ILE A 17 -3.09 8.21 -1.11
CA ILE A 17 -2.95 6.79 -0.71
C ILE A 17 -2.57 6.67 0.76
N ASN A 18 -1.64 7.48 1.25
CA ASN A 18 -1.21 7.42 2.65
C ASN A 18 -2.33 7.80 3.61
N VAL A 19 -3.15 8.79 3.26
CA VAL A 19 -4.29 9.19 4.10
C VAL A 19 -5.37 8.11 4.14
N HIS A 20 -5.62 7.42 3.02
CA HIS A 20 -6.70 6.45 2.87
C HIS A 20 -6.22 5.00 2.80
N LEU A 21 -5.02 4.73 3.30
CA LEU A 21 -4.30 3.48 3.03
C LEU A 21 -5.12 2.22 3.34
N PHE A 22 -5.87 2.23 4.44
CA PHE A 22 -6.63 1.06 4.88
C PHE A 22 -8.10 1.11 4.49
N ASP A 23 -8.51 2.17 3.82
CA ASP A 23 -9.87 2.29 3.28
C ASP A 23 -10.00 1.43 2.01
N PRO A 24 -11.23 1.10 1.59
CA PRO A 24 -11.43 0.50 0.28
C PRO A 24 -10.93 1.44 -0.81
N LEU A 25 -9.83 1.07 -1.47
CA LEU A 25 -9.21 1.87 -2.52
C LEU A 25 -9.28 1.15 -3.87
N SER A 26 -9.44 1.95 -4.93
CA SER A 26 -9.26 1.48 -6.30
C SER A 26 -8.52 2.56 -7.08
N VAL A 27 -7.81 2.14 -8.12
CA VAL A 27 -7.10 3.09 -9.00
C VAL A 27 -8.11 4.03 -9.65
N GLN A 28 -9.31 3.54 -10.00
CA GLN A 28 -10.38 4.33 -10.59
C GLN A 28 -10.85 5.45 -9.65
N THR A 29 -11.08 5.12 -8.38
CA THR A 29 -11.50 6.11 -7.38
C THR A 29 -10.44 7.18 -7.16
N ILE A 30 -9.19 6.77 -7.05
CA ILE A 30 -8.07 7.71 -6.87
C ILE A 30 -7.97 8.66 -8.06
N ALA A 31 -8.02 8.13 -9.28
CA ALA A 31 -7.96 8.95 -10.49
C ALA A 31 -9.12 9.94 -10.54
N ALA A 32 -10.33 9.49 -10.22
CA ALA A 32 -11.52 10.36 -10.20
C ALA A 32 -11.36 11.50 -9.19
N ASP A 33 -10.89 11.19 -7.99
CA ASP A 33 -10.72 12.18 -6.92
C ASP A 33 -9.61 13.19 -7.24
N LEU A 34 -8.63 12.79 -8.05
CA LEU A 34 -7.54 13.66 -8.48
C LEU A 34 -7.82 14.33 -9.84
N TYR A 35 -8.99 14.10 -10.41
CA TYR A 35 -9.44 14.71 -11.68
C TYR A 35 -8.54 14.35 -12.87
N VAL A 36 -8.06 13.10 -12.91
CA VAL A 36 -7.24 12.59 -14.02
C VAL A 36 -7.79 11.25 -14.49
N SER A 37 -7.33 10.80 -15.67
CA SER A 37 -7.65 9.45 -16.16
C SER A 37 -6.81 8.40 -15.43
N VAL A 38 -7.30 7.16 -15.41
CA VAL A 38 -6.54 6.01 -14.87
C VAL A 38 -5.21 5.86 -15.63
N SER A 39 -5.25 5.98 -16.95
CA SER A 39 -4.04 5.91 -17.78
C SER A 39 -2.98 6.94 -17.37
N GLN A 40 -3.42 8.18 -17.17
CA GLN A 40 -2.53 9.27 -16.78
C GLN A 40 -1.94 9.02 -15.40
N LEU A 41 -2.78 8.59 -14.46
CA LEU A 41 -2.33 8.28 -13.10
C LEU A 41 -1.29 7.15 -13.12
N ASN A 42 -1.58 6.05 -13.79
CA ASN A 42 -0.66 4.90 -13.87
C ASN A 42 0.67 5.30 -14.51
N ARG A 43 0.63 6.02 -15.62
CA ARG A 43 1.84 6.41 -16.34
C ARG A 43 2.72 7.35 -15.53
N GLN A 44 2.14 8.41 -14.99
CA GLN A 44 2.90 9.42 -14.27
C GLN A 44 3.40 8.92 -12.92
N PHE A 45 2.58 8.12 -12.21
CA PHE A 45 2.98 7.55 -10.94
C PHE A 45 4.14 6.56 -11.13
N LYS A 46 4.05 5.68 -12.11
CA LYS A 46 5.12 4.71 -12.39
C LYS A 46 6.40 5.40 -12.84
N LYS A 47 6.30 6.45 -13.65
CA LYS A 47 7.46 7.23 -14.08
C LYS A 47 8.19 7.88 -12.90
N ALA A 48 7.44 8.40 -11.93
CA ALA A 48 8.01 9.09 -10.78
C ALA A 48 8.52 8.15 -9.69
N THR A 49 7.84 7.02 -9.46
CA THR A 49 8.12 6.13 -8.30
C THR A 49 8.73 4.80 -8.69
N GLY A 50 8.60 4.37 -9.94
CA GLY A 50 8.98 3.04 -10.38
C GLY A 50 7.93 1.97 -10.13
N PHE A 51 6.81 2.31 -9.48
CA PHE A 51 5.74 1.39 -9.14
C PHE A 51 4.40 1.87 -9.70
N SER A 52 3.50 0.93 -10.02
CA SER A 52 2.12 1.31 -10.29
C SER A 52 1.47 1.79 -8.99
N PRO A 53 0.40 2.61 -9.07
CA PRO A 53 -0.33 3.02 -7.87
C PRO A 53 -0.81 1.84 -7.03
N TRP A 54 -1.32 0.78 -7.68
CA TRP A 54 -1.80 -0.40 -6.96
C TRP A 54 -0.67 -1.15 -6.25
N ASP A 55 0.47 -1.34 -6.90
CA ASP A 55 1.64 -1.97 -6.28
C ASP A 55 2.14 -1.17 -5.08
N TYR A 56 2.10 0.15 -5.17
CA TYR A 56 2.44 1.04 -4.07
C TYR A 56 1.49 0.85 -2.88
N ILE A 57 0.17 0.78 -3.14
CA ILE A 57 -0.83 0.53 -2.10
C ILE A 57 -0.57 -0.81 -1.41
N VAL A 58 -0.42 -1.87 -2.20
CA VAL A 58 -0.18 -3.23 -1.67
C VAL A 58 1.11 -3.28 -0.85
N GLY A 59 2.18 -2.68 -1.37
CA GLY A 59 3.46 -2.64 -0.65
C GLY A 59 3.36 -1.93 0.69
N LYS A 60 2.69 -0.79 0.73
CA LYS A 60 2.50 -0.04 1.98
C LYS A 60 1.63 -0.80 2.98
N ARG A 61 0.57 -1.44 2.50
CA ARG A 61 -0.29 -2.29 3.35
C ARG A 61 0.48 -3.48 3.93
N LEU A 62 1.32 -4.11 3.13
CA LEU A 62 2.15 -5.24 3.59
C LEU A 62 3.16 -4.81 4.66
N VAL A 63 3.81 -3.68 4.48
CA VAL A 63 4.75 -3.14 5.48
C VAL A 63 4.03 -2.85 6.79
N SER A 64 2.84 -2.26 6.73
CA SER A 64 2.03 -1.99 7.92
C SER A 64 1.61 -3.28 8.61
N ALA A 65 1.18 -4.29 7.83
CA ALA A 65 0.80 -5.59 8.37
C ALA A 65 1.98 -6.27 9.04
N ARG A 66 3.15 -6.21 8.44
CA ARG A 66 4.37 -6.79 9.03
C ARG A 66 4.70 -6.16 10.38
N SER A 67 4.58 -4.84 10.46
CA SER A 67 4.80 -4.12 11.73
C SER A 67 3.87 -4.63 12.83
N LEU A 68 2.58 -4.82 12.52
CA LEU A 68 1.61 -5.36 13.46
C LEU A 68 1.94 -6.79 13.86
N ILE A 69 2.27 -7.64 12.88
CA ILE A 69 2.58 -9.06 13.10
C ILE A 69 3.83 -9.21 13.97
N ARG A 70 4.88 -8.47 13.67
CA ARG A 70 6.10 -8.49 14.46
C ARG A 70 5.91 -7.87 15.83
N GLY A 71 4.88 -7.05 16.00
CA GLY A 71 4.47 -6.49 17.30
C GLY A 71 3.54 -7.39 18.10
N GLY A 72 3.19 -8.57 17.57
CA GLY A 72 2.38 -9.56 18.31
C GLY A 72 0.94 -9.70 17.84
N VAL A 73 0.47 -8.91 16.87
CA VAL A 73 -0.89 -9.05 16.35
C VAL A 73 -0.97 -10.30 15.46
N PRO A 74 -1.91 -11.22 15.71
CA PRO A 74 -2.04 -12.40 14.85
C PRO A 74 -2.27 -12.03 13.39
N ALA A 75 -1.64 -12.77 12.46
CA ALA A 75 -1.76 -12.50 11.03
C ALA A 75 -3.22 -12.52 10.55
N THR A 76 -4.06 -13.39 11.17
CA THR A 76 -5.49 -13.48 10.86
C THR A 76 -6.29 -12.25 11.27
N HIS A 77 -5.71 -11.35 12.04
CA HIS A 77 -6.31 -10.06 12.39
C HIS A 77 -5.61 -8.92 11.65
N ALA A 78 -4.28 -8.99 11.56
CA ALA A 78 -3.48 -7.92 10.97
C ALA A 78 -3.85 -7.65 9.50
N TYR A 79 -4.11 -8.69 8.70
CA TYR A 79 -4.41 -8.50 7.29
C TYR A 79 -5.70 -7.68 7.08
N LEU A 80 -6.71 -7.91 7.90
CA LEU A 80 -7.97 -7.15 7.82
C LEU A 80 -7.75 -5.69 8.21
N GLN A 81 -7.00 -5.44 9.27
CA GLN A 81 -6.70 -4.08 9.73
C GLN A 81 -5.94 -3.27 8.68
N CYS A 82 -5.17 -3.95 7.84
CA CYS A 82 -4.36 -3.29 6.82
C CYS A 82 -5.00 -3.25 5.44
N GLY A 83 -6.32 -3.51 5.35
CA GLY A 83 -7.08 -3.31 4.13
C GLY A 83 -7.13 -4.50 3.19
N PHE A 84 -6.63 -5.66 3.61
CA PHE A 84 -6.78 -6.89 2.84
C PHE A 84 -8.08 -7.60 3.23
N ASN A 85 -8.75 -8.21 2.28
CA ASN A 85 -10.01 -8.94 2.52
C ASN A 85 -9.95 -10.42 2.11
N ASP A 86 -8.79 -10.89 1.65
CA ASP A 86 -8.54 -12.29 1.30
C ASP A 86 -7.22 -12.73 1.92
N TYR A 87 -7.29 -13.61 2.92
CA TYR A 87 -6.10 -14.06 3.63
C TYR A 87 -5.13 -14.84 2.73
N SER A 88 -5.65 -15.66 1.82
CA SER A 88 -4.80 -16.44 0.91
C SER A 88 -3.98 -15.53 0.00
N ALA A 89 -4.59 -14.49 -0.55
CA ALA A 89 -3.88 -13.51 -1.36
C ALA A 89 -2.85 -12.74 -0.52
N PHE A 90 -3.24 -12.33 0.69
CA PHE A 90 -2.33 -11.67 1.62
C PHE A 90 -1.10 -12.54 1.94
N TYR A 91 -1.33 -13.81 2.22
CA TYR A 91 -0.24 -14.76 2.53
C TYR A 91 0.76 -14.84 1.39
N ARG A 92 0.27 -15.02 0.15
CA ARG A 92 1.15 -15.11 -1.03
C ARG A 92 1.95 -13.83 -1.26
N LEU A 93 1.31 -12.68 -1.13
CA LEU A 93 1.96 -11.38 -1.31
C LEU A 93 3.01 -11.13 -0.21
N TYR A 94 2.69 -11.48 1.01
CA TYR A 94 3.60 -11.36 2.15
C TYR A 94 4.85 -12.21 1.95
N LEU A 95 4.65 -13.48 1.62
CA LEU A 95 5.74 -14.41 1.38
C LEU A 95 6.64 -13.94 0.23
N LYS A 96 6.04 -13.46 -0.85
CA LYS A 96 6.78 -12.96 -2.01
C LYS A 96 7.62 -11.74 -1.65
N ARG A 97 7.07 -10.82 -0.85
CA ARG A 97 7.76 -9.57 -0.52
C ARG A 97 8.85 -9.75 0.55
N PHE A 98 8.56 -10.52 1.57
CA PHE A 98 9.46 -10.63 2.74
C PHE A 98 10.25 -11.94 2.80
N GLY A 99 9.93 -12.91 1.95
CA GLY A 99 10.63 -14.20 1.93
C GLY A 99 10.31 -15.11 3.10
N ILE A 100 9.32 -14.77 3.92
CA ILE A 100 8.92 -15.49 5.11
C ILE A 100 7.40 -15.42 5.25
N SER A 101 6.76 -16.45 5.77
CA SER A 101 5.33 -16.43 6.01
C SER A 101 4.98 -15.51 7.19
N PRO A 102 3.75 -14.98 7.23
CA PRO A 102 3.35 -14.13 8.36
C PRO A 102 3.52 -14.80 9.72
N LYS A 103 3.13 -16.06 9.84
CA LYS A 103 3.25 -16.81 11.09
C LYS A 103 4.70 -17.03 11.50
N ALA A 104 5.54 -17.42 10.54
CA ALA A 104 6.97 -17.62 10.80
C ALA A 104 7.66 -16.30 11.15
N ASP A 105 7.27 -15.20 10.52
CA ASP A 105 7.81 -13.87 10.80
C ASP A 105 7.46 -13.42 12.23
N GLN A 106 6.23 -13.70 12.67
CA GLN A 106 5.82 -13.42 14.05
C GLN A 106 6.65 -14.22 15.06
N ALA A 107 6.82 -15.51 14.81
CA ALA A 107 7.63 -16.37 15.68
C ALA A 107 9.09 -15.90 15.72
N ASP A 108 9.63 -15.50 14.56
CA ASP A 108 11.01 -15.03 14.46
C ASP A 108 11.22 -13.74 15.26
N SER A 109 10.24 -12.83 15.27
CA SER A 109 10.32 -11.57 16.02
C SER A 109 10.24 -11.73 17.53
N GLU A 110 9.76 -12.88 18.01
CA GLU A 110 9.62 -13.18 19.44
C GLU A 110 10.89 -13.81 20.07
N ARG A 111 11.90 -14.04 19.25
CA ARG A 111 13.17 -14.60 19.72
C ARG A 111 14.05 -13.58 20.43
#